data_8d9a81ba057cf84b5c0b22837e227327
#
_entry.id   8d9a81ba057cf84b5c0b22837e227327
#
_cell.length_a   1.000
_cell.length_b   1.000
_cell.length_c   1.000
_cell.angle_alpha   90.00
_cell.angle_beta   90.00
_cell.angle_gamma   90.00
#
_symmetry.space_group_name_H-M   'P 1'
#
loop_
_entity.id
_entity.type
_entity.pdbx_description
1 polymer ?
#
loop_
_entity_poly.entity_id
_entity_poly.type
_entity_poly.pdbx_seq_one_letter_code
_entity_poly.pdbx_strand_id
1 'polypeptide(L)'
;MNTIEDYIIVENTIPKELCKELIDECNKKEWKKHTWNNYATGTSESEPTKELDVMPCTKKQQEKVTPYLVEALGRYQIKVSLPVEKSEGPFLTKFSPIRFNKY
;
A
#
# COMPACT_ATOMS: atom_id res chain seq x y z
N MET A 1 4.21 25.64 15.65
CA MET A 1 3.14 24.65 15.93
C MET A 1 2.97 23.73 14.74
N ASN A 2 2.99 22.43 14.97
CA ASN A 2 2.81 21.47 13.87
C ASN A 2 1.32 21.32 13.53
N THR A 3 1.03 21.26 12.23
CA THR A 3 -0.31 20.98 11.74
C THR A 3 -0.34 19.60 11.13
N ILE A 4 -1.52 19.10 10.78
CA ILE A 4 -1.63 17.78 10.16
C ILE A 4 -0.88 17.71 8.83
N GLU A 5 -0.78 18.80 8.10
CA GLU A 5 -0.04 18.86 6.84
C GLU A 5 1.45 18.57 7.01
N ASP A 6 2.01 18.83 8.19
CA ASP A 6 3.41 18.52 8.49
C ASP A 6 3.69 17.02 8.50
N TYR A 7 2.65 16.20 8.62
CA TYR A 7 2.75 14.75 8.70
C TYR A 7 2.21 14.04 7.45
N ILE A 8 1.94 14.80 6.39
CA ILE A 8 1.41 14.25 5.15
C ILE A 8 2.35 14.59 3.99
N ILE A 9 2.65 13.60 3.17
CA ILE A 9 3.34 13.77 1.89
C ILE A 9 2.42 13.30 0.77
N VAL A 10 2.26 14.12 -0.25
CA VAL A 10 1.60 13.73 -1.49
C VAL A 10 2.61 13.89 -2.61
N GLU A 11 2.92 12.81 -3.30
CA GLU A 11 3.91 12.84 -4.38
C GLU A 11 3.64 11.77 -5.43
N ASN A 12 4.16 12.00 -6.63
CA ASN A 12 4.09 11.04 -7.72
C ASN A 12 5.34 10.18 -7.69
N THR A 13 5.26 9.04 -6.98
CA THR A 13 6.42 8.19 -6.73
C THR A 13 6.60 7.12 -7.81
N ILE A 14 5.50 6.53 -8.28
CA ILE A 14 5.54 5.42 -9.24
C ILE A 14 5.42 5.96 -10.66
N PRO A 15 6.34 5.58 -11.59
CA PRO A 15 6.29 6.04 -12.97
C PRO A 15 4.96 5.68 -13.65
N LYS A 16 4.49 6.55 -14.53
CA LYS A 16 3.21 6.34 -15.25
C LYS A 16 3.21 5.05 -16.06
N GLU A 17 4.33 4.70 -16.65
CA GLU A 17 4.46 3.48 -17.44
C GLU A 17 4.25 2.24 -16.59
N LEU A 18 4.79 2.23 -15.38
CA LEU A 18 4.58 1.14 -14.45
C LEU A 18 3.14 1.09 -13.95
N CYS A 19 2.54 2.23 -13.65
CA CYS A 19 1.12 2.29 -13.28
C CYS A 19 0.23 1.68 -14.36
N LYS A 20 0.48 2.05 -15.62
CA LYS A 20 -0.28 1.53 -16.76
C LYS A 20 -0.09 0.03 -16.92
N GLU A 21 1.13 -0.46 -16.82
CA GLU A 21 1.44 -1.88 -16.87
C GLU A 21 0.65 -2.65 -15.79
N LEU A 22 0.66 -2.15 -14.57
CA LEU A 22 -0.03 -2.80 -13.45
C LEU A 22 -1.55 -2.80 -13.65
N ILE A 23 -2.12 -1.69 -14.13
CA ILE A 23 -3.56 -1.60 -14.41
C ILE A 23 -3.94 -2.60 -15.51
N ASP A 24 -3.17 -2.68 -16.58
CA ASP A 24 -3.43 -3.61 -17.67
C ASP A 24 -3.35 -5.06 -17.20
N GLU A 25 -2.37 -5.39 -16.36
CA GLU A 25 -2.24 -6.73 -15.79
C GLU A 25 -3.43 -7.07 -14.88
N CYS A 26 -3.85 -6.14 -14.04
CA CYS A 26 -4.99 -6.34 -13.14
C CYS A 26 -6.30 -6.54 -13.90
N ASN A 27 -6.49 -5.80 -14.98
CA ASN A 27 -7.71 -5.90 -15.78
C ASN A 27 -7.85 -7.20 -16.56
N LYS A 28 -6.77 -7.99 -16.66
CA LYS A 28 -6.80 -9.32 -17.23
C LYS A 28 -7.20 -10.40 -16.24
N LYS A 29 -7.34 -10.07 -14.97
CA LYS A 29 -7.66 -11.00 -13.89
C LYS A 29 -9.00 -10.63 -13.27
N GLU A 30 -9.54 -11.57 -12.51
CA GLU A 30 -10.80 -11.36 -11.81
C GLU A 30 -10.60 -10.59 -10.51
N TRP A 31 -11.35 -9.52 -10.34
CA TRP A 31 -11.40 -8.77 -9.09
C TRP A 31 -12.34 -9.45 -8.11
N LYS A 32 -11.99 -9.43 -6.83
CA LYS A 32 -12.80 -10.01 -5.75
C LYS A 32 -13.13 -8.95 -4.73
N LYS A 33 -14.29 -9.08 -4.09
CA LYS A 33 -14.66 -8.18 -3.00
C LYS A 33 -13.76 -8.40 -1.80
N HIS A 34 -13.38 -7.32 -1.13
CA HIS A 34 -12.63 -7.41 0.12
C HIS A 34 -13.44 -8.15 1.17
N THR A 35 -12.79 -9.02 1.92
CA THR A 35 -13.38 -9.74 3.03
C THR A 35 -12.67 -9.37 4.32
N TRP A 36 -13.36 -9.50 5.42
CA TRP A 36 -12.80 -9.27 6.74
C TRP A 36 -13.15 -10.45 7.65
N ASN A 37 -12.33 -10.63 8.67
CA ASN A 37 -12.53 -11.74 9.60
C ASN A 37 -13.43 -11.31 10.75
N ASN A 38 -14.51 -12.05 10.97
CA ASN A 38 -15.36 -11.87 12.13
C ASN A 38 -14.85 -12.80 13.22
N TYR A 39 -14.15 -12.26 14.19
CA TYR A 39 -13.55 -13.06 15.25
C TYR A 39 -14.57 -13.65 16.22
N ALA A 40 -15.79 -13.10 16.26
CA ALA A 40 -16.86 -13.64 17.09
C ALA A 40 -17.42 -14.96 16.51
N THR A 41 -17.49 -15.08 15.18
CA THR A 41 -18.03 -16.24 14.50
C THR A 41 -16.94 -17.13 13.88
N GLY A 42 -15.72 -16.62 13.75
CA GLY A 42 -14.63 -17.32 13.09
C GLY A 42 -14.77 -17.41 11.58
N THR A 43 -15.62 -16.57 10.97
CA THR A 43 -15.87 -16.59 9.53
C THR A 43 -15.30 -15.38 8.84
N SER A 44 -15.04 -15.49 7.53
CA SER A 44 -14.72 -14.36 6.66
C SER A 44 -16.02 -13.80 6.08
N GLU A 45 -16.20 -12.49 6.15
CA GLU A 45 -17.43 -11.83 5.74
C GLU A 45 -17.13 -10.72 4.73
N SER A 46 -18.13 -10.41 3.90
CA SER A 46 -18.06 -9.34 2.92
C SER A 46 -19.44 -8.70 2.75
N GLU A 47 -19.46 -7.38 2.57
CA GLU A 47 -20.66 -6.65 2.21
C GLU A 47 -20.52 -6.16 0.77
N PRO A 48 -20.98 -6.94 -0.24
CA PRO A 48 -20.69 -6.65 -1.65
C PRO A 48 -21.06 -5.25 -2.14
N THR A 49 -22.01 -4.59 -1.47
CA THR A 49 -22.43 -3.23 -1.85
C THR A 49 -21.55 -2.15 -1.24
N LYS A 50 -20.74 -2.48 -0.25
CA LYS A 50 -19.90 -1.52 0.48
C LYS A 50 -18.42 -1.78 0.32
N GLU A 51 -18.04 -3.02 0.02
CA GLU A 51 -16.65 -3.39 -0.05
C GLU A 51 -16.02 -3.05 -1.39
N LEU A 52 -14.75 -2.71 -1.34
CA LEU A 52 -13.94 -2.46 -2.53
C LEU A 52 -13.64 -3.76 -3.26
N ASP A 53 -13.45 -3.66 -4.56
CA ASP A 53 -12.86 -4.74 -5.33
C ASP A 53 -11.35 -4.73 -5.06
N VAL A 54 -10.80 -5.89 -4.74
CA VAL A 54 -9.40 -6.03 -4.38
C VAL A 54 -8.75 -7.17 -5.16
N MET A 55 -7.45 -7.08 -5.31
CA MET A 55 -6.65 -8.11 -5.97
C MET A 55 -5.28 -8.15 -5.30
N PRO A 56 -4.81 -9.32 -4.85
CA PRO A 56 -3.47 -9.40 -4.27
C PRO A 56 -2.41 -9.14 -5.34
N CYS A 57 -1.35 -8.47 -4.94
CA CYS A 57 -0.19 -8.23 -5.78
C CYS A 57 0.55 -9.55 -5.98
N THR A 58 0.95 -9.86 -7.20
CA THR A 58 1.82 -11.00 -7.44
C THR A 58 3.22 -10.69 -6.91
N LYS A 59 4.03 -11.72 -6.70
CA LYS A 59 5.41 -11.53 -6.25
C LYS A 59 6.19 -10.63 -7.21
N LYS A 60 6.01 -10.84 -8.51
CA LYS A 60 6.69 -10.05 -9.53
C LYS A 60 6.24 -8.59 -9.51
N GLN A 61 4.95 -8.34 -9.35
CA GLN A 61 4.41 -6.98 -9.22
C GLN A 61 4.93 -6.31 -7.96
N GLN A 62 4.95 -7.04 -6.85
CA GLN A 62 5.46 -6.52 -5.59
C GLN A 62 6.93 -6.13 -5.69
N GLU A 63 7.75 -6.93 -6.37
CA GLU A 63 9.15 -6.63 -6.60
C GLU A 63 9.34 -5.33 -7.39
N LYS A 64 8.44 -5.04 -8.33
CA LYS A 64 8.49 -3.81 -9.13
C LYS A 64 8.08 -2.57 -8.33
N VAL A 65 7.15 -2.70 -7.41
CA VAL A 65 6.57 -1.57 -6.66
C VAL A 65 7.35 -1.26 -5.38
N THR A 66 7.85 -2.28 -4.70
CA THR A 66 8.50 -2.14 -3.40
C THR A 66 9.61 -1.09 -3.35
N PRO A 67 10.53 -0.99 -4.33
CA PRO A 67 11.58 0.05 -4.28
C PRO A 67 11.02 1.46 -4.20
N TYR A 68 9.93 1.74 -4.91
CA TYR A 68 9.30 3.05 -4.87
C TYR A 68 8.63 3.34 -3.53
N LEU A 69 8.02 2.31 -2.92
CA LEU A 69 7.39 2.46 -1.61
C LEU A 69 8.44 2.69 -0.52
N VAL A 70 9.55 1.96 -0.56
CA VAL A 70 10.63 2.12 0.41
C VAL A 70 11.24 3.52 0.29
N GLU A 71 11.45 4.00 -0.92
CA GLU A 71 11.97 5.34 -1.14
C GLU A 71 11.02 6.41 -0.62
N ALA A 72 9.72 6.25 -0.87
CA ALA A 72 8.70 7.19 -0.39
C ALA A 72 8.64 7.22 1.15
N LEU A 73 8.74 6.06 1.79
CA LEU A 73 8.77 5.97 3.25
C LEU A 73 10.01 6.62 3.83
N GLY A 74 11.16 6.49 3.15
CA GLY A 74 12.39 7.18 3.55
C GLY A 74 12.23 8.70 3.52
N ARG A 75 11.63 9.23 2.47
CA ARG A 75 11.35 10.67 2.38
C ARG A 75 10.37 11.12 3.46
N TYR A 76 9.36 10.32 3.74
CA TYR A 76 8.41 10.62 4.81
C TYR A 76 9.09 10.68 6.18
N GLN A 77 9.96 9.72 6.47
CA GLN A 77 10.72 9.70 7.72
C GLN A 77 11.54 10.97 7.90
N ILE A 78 12.18 11.44 6.84
CA ILE A 78 12.94 12.68 6.87
C ILE A 78 12.02 13.86 7.14
N LYS A 79 10.89 13.94 6.45
CA LYS A 79 9.95 15.05 6.61
C LYS A 79 9.44 15.20 8.03
N VAL A 80 9.07 14.08 8.67
CA VAL A 80 8.52 14.14 10.02
C VAL A 80 9.59 14.14 11.11
N SER A 81 10.86 14.17 10.71
CA SER A 81 12.01 14.26 11.64
C SER A 81 12.01 13.17 12.71
N LEU A 82 11.64 11.95 12.32
CA LEU A 82 11.67 10.83 13.24
C LEU A 82 13.12 10.51 13.63
N PRO A 83 13.35 10.07 14.89
CA PRO A 83 14.70 9.76 15.33
C PRO A 83 15.26 8.52 14.61
N VAL A 84 16.18 8.76 13.69
CA VAL A 84 16.80 7.71 12.88
C VAL A 84 18.12 7.26 13.51
N GLU A 85 18.72 8.12 14.31
CA GLU A 85 20.04 7.88 14.92
C GLU A 85 20.07 6.66 15.84
N LYS A 86 18.91 6.21 16.31
CA LYS A 86 18.81 5.04 17.16
C LYS A 86 18.36 3.80 16.41
N SER A 87 18.09 3.93 15.12
CA SER A 87 17.71 2.81 14.28
C SER A 87 18.68 2.73 13.12
N GLU A 88 19.07 1.52 12.77
CA GLU A 88 20.01 1.27 11.70
C GLU A 88 19.33 1.17 10.34
N GLY A 89 18.22 1.88 10.18
CA GLY A 89 17.47 1.86 8.93
C GLY A 89 16.14 2.57 9.07
N PRO A 90 15.23 2.41 8.09
CA PRO A 90 13.91 3.01 8.17
C PRO A 90 13.14 2.45 9.37
N PHE A 91 12.35 3.31 10.01
CA PHE A 91 11.59 2.91 11.18
C PHE A 91 10.50 1.88 10.85
N LEU A 92 10.06 1.83 9.59
CA LEU A 92 9.14 0.81 9.10
C LEU A 92 9.95 -0.24 8.34
N THR A 93 10.02 -1.44 8.87
CA THR A 93 10.84 -2.52 8.31
C THR A 93 10.01 -3.68 7.76
N LYS A 94 8.70 -3.66 8.01
CA LYS A 94 7.81 -4.73 7.57
C LYS A 94 6.57 -4.15 6.91
N PHE A 95 6.10 -4.85 5.87
CA PHE A 95 4.88 -4.52 5.16
C PHE A 95 3.94 -5.70 5.21
N SER A 96 2.63 -5.42 5.29
CA SER A 96 1.65 -6.44 4.96
C SER A 96 1.74 -6.74 3.46
N PRO A 97 1.21 -7.88 2.99
CA PRO A 97 1.16 -8.13 1.56
C PRO A 97 0.47 -6.99 0.82
N ILE A 98 1.05 -6.61 -0.32
CA ILE A 98 0.52 -5.52 -1.14
C ILE A 98 -0.68 -6.03 -1.93
N ARG A 99 -1.70 -5.20 -2.04
CA ARG A 99 -2.87 -5.49 -2.87
C ARG A 99 -3.28 -4.27 -3.66
N PHE A 100 -4.03 -4.51 -4.74
CA PHE A 100 -4.65 -3.45 -5.51
C PHE A 100 -6.09 -3.27 -5.06
N ASN A 101 -6.49 -2.02 -4.95
CA ASN A 101 -7.88 -1.64 -4.66
C ASN A 101 -8.46 -0.96 -5.90
N LYS A 102 -9.68 -1.35 -6.28
CA LYS A 102 -10.41 -0.71 -7.36
C LYS A 102 -11.56 0.09 -6.76
N TYR A 103 -11.50 1.38 -6.99
CA TYR A 103 -12.53 2.31 -6.51
C TYR A 103 -13.62 2.52 -7.53
#